data_95e92cf9d725f774868c8262c7855960
#
_entry.id   95e92cf9d725f774868c8262c7855960
#
_cell.length_a   1.000
_cell.length_b   1.000
_cell.length_c   1.000
_cell.angle_alpha   90.00
_cell.angle_beta   90.00
_cell.angle_gamma   90.00
#
_symmetry.space_group_name_H-M   'P 1'
#
loop_
_entity.id
_entity.type
_entity.pdbx_description
1 polymer ?
#
loop_
_entity_poly.entity_id
_entity_poly.type
_entity_poly.pdbx_seq_one_letter_code
_entity_poly.pdbx_strand_id
1 'polypeptide(L)'
;MCVNFVPGIKKIYSQKQTHAQALEILLCFCRKISGFDESQLQKASAYEAMLEAAKHGIVEFIIEMTRVCPDLLWVVDEDLRGIFSHAILCRREKIFNYIFQLKGSRQLVTSHIDAFDNNMLHLAGMLAPSSELDLRPGAALQMQRELQWFKVFIPLAHFI
;
A
#
# COMPACT_ATOMS: atom_id res chain seq x y z
N MET A 1 -7.12 40.29 -13.48
CA MET A 1 -6.22 39.59 -14.44
C MET A 1 -6.65 38.17 -14.53
N CYS A 2 -7.40 37.78 -15.58
CA CYS A 2 -7.78 36.40 -15.82
C CYS A 2 -6.58 35.64 -16.40
N VAL A 3 -5.94 34.81 -15.59
CA VAL A 3 -4.92 33.92 -16.09
C VAL A 3 -5.61 32.80 -16.84
N ASN A 4 -5.58 32.84 -18.18
CA ASN A 4 -6.03 31.75 -19.03
C ASN A 4 -5.10 30.55 -18.83
N PHE A 5 -5.41 29.70 -17.85
CA PHE A 5 -4.68 28.47 -17.64
C PHE A 5 -4.91 27.52 -18.82
N VAL A 6 -3.82 27.08 -19.44
CA VAL A 6 -3.84 25.96 -20.39
C VAL A 6 -4.60 24.79 -19.71
N PRO A 7 -5.54 24.11 -20.42
CA PRO A 7 -6.41 23.08 -19.82
C PRO A 7 -5.68 22.03 -18.98
N GLY A 8 -4.48 21.62 -19.38
CA GLY A 8 -3.63 20.70 -18.63
C GLY A 8 -3.16 21.22 -17.28
N ILE A 9 -2.82 22.51 -17.20
CA ILE A 9 -2.37 23.16 -15.95
C ILE A 9 -3.53 23.26 -14.96
N LYS A 10 -4.73 23.57 -15.43
CA LYS A 10 -5.93 23.62 -14.59
C LYS A 10 -6.24 22.25 -13.97
N LYS A 11 -6.11 21.17 -14.74
CA LYS A 11 -6.29 19.81 -14.25
C LYS A 11 -5.27 19.44 -13.17
N ILE A 12 -3.99 19.76 -13.39
CA ILE A 12 -2.92 19.51 -12.40
C ILE A 12 -3.18 20.31 -11.12
N TYR A 13 -3.59 21.57 -11.25
CA TYR A 13 -3.89 22.41 -10.08
C TYR A 13 -5.06 21.86 -9.27
N SER A 14 -6.16 21.46 -9.93
CA SER A 14 -7.32 20.87 -9.24
C SER A 14 -6.95 19.54 -8.54
N GLN A 15 -6.15 18.68 -9.18
CA GLN A 15 -5.67 17.44 -8.57
C GLN A 15 -4.82 17.69 -7.33
N LYS A 16 -3.89 18.66 -7.38
CA LYS A 16 -3.07 19.05 -6.22
C LYS A 16 -3.93 19.59 -5.07
N GLN A 17 -4.94 20.39 -5.37
CA GLN A 17 -5.85 20.93 -4.36
C GLN A 17 -6.67 19.81 -3.70
N THR A 18 -7.21 18.89 -4.50
CA THR A 18 -7.93 17.72 -3.97
C THR A 18 -7.04 16.86 -3.10
N HIS A 19 -5.79 16.63 -3.52
CA HIS A 19 -4.83 15.86 -2.73
C HIS A 19 -4.48 16.54 -1.40
N ALA A 20 -4.29 17.86 -1.39
CA ALA A 20 -4.03 18.62 -0.18
C ALA A 20 -5.22 18.55 0.80
N GLN A 21 -6.46 18.69 0.31
CA GLN A 21 -7.67 18.54 1.11
C GLN A 21 -7.82 17.12 1.68
N ALA A 22 -7.55 16.09 0.88
CA ALA A 22 -7.57 14.71 1.33
C ALA A 22 -6.55 14.46 2.45
N LEU A 23 -5.36 15.03 2.33
CA LEU A 23 -4.33 14.93 3.37
C LEU A 23 -4.75 15.64 4.67
N GLU A 24 -5.37 16.82 4.60
CA GLU A 24 -5.90 17.50 5.77
C GLU A 24 -6.96 16.67 6.50
N ILE A 25 -7.87 16.04 5.75
CA ILE A 25 -8.89 15.13 6.30
C ILE A 25 -8.22 13.96 6.98
N LEU A 26 -7.22 13.34 6.35
CA LEU A 26 -6.46 12.23 6.90
C LEU A 26 -5.78 12.62 8.23
N LEU A 27 -5.10 13.77 8.26
CA LEU A 27 -4.45 14.26 9.48
C LEU A 27 -5.45 14.58 10.59
N CYS A 28 -6.65 15.06 10.25
CA CYS A 28 -7.72 15.26 11.22
C CYS A 28 -8.23 13.92 11.78
N PHE A 29 -8.37 12.90 10.91
CA PHE A 29 -8.74 11.55 11.30
C PHE A 29 -7.67 10.92 12.21
N CYS A 30 -6.39 10.99 11.83
CA CYS A 30 -5.26 10.52 12.63
C CYS A 30 -5.25 11.12 14.05
N ARG A 31 -5.48 12.42 14.16
CA ARG A 31 -5.60 13.10 15.47
C ARG A 31 -6.74 12.55 16.33
N LYS A 32 -7.86 12.18 15.71
CA LYS A 32 -8.99 11.59 16.44
C LYS A 32 -8.68 10.20 16.97
N ILE A 33 -8.02 9.36 16.16
CA ILE A 33 -7.74 7.97 16.54
C ILE A 33 -6.52 7.81 17.45
N SER A 34 -5.72 8.85 17.64
CA SER A 34 -4.48 8.79 18.44
C SER A 34 -4.71 8.39 19.92
N GLY A 35 -5.94 8.44 20.39
CA GLY A 35 -6.30 8.01 21.75
C GLY A 35 -7.22 6.80 21.78
N PHE A 36 -7.43 6.13 20.66
CA PHE A 36 -8.32 4.99 20.58
C PHE A 36 -7.66 3.73 21.12
N ASP A 37 -8.43 2.96 21.88
CA ASP A 37 -8.09 1.60 22.23
C ASP A 37 -8.38 0.63 21.06
N GLU A 38 -7.97 -0.62 21.20
CA GLU A 38 -8.14 -1.65 20.18
C GLU A 38 -9.61 -1.83 19.78
N SER A 39 -10.54 -1.79 20.76
CA SER A 39 -11.97 -1.95 20.50
C SER A 39 -12.55 -0.78 19.71
N GLN A 40 -12.04 0.43 19.93
CA GLN A 40 -12.44 1.63 19.21
C GLN A 40 -11.87 1.66 17.79
N LEU A 41 -10.63 1.20 17.60
CA LEU A 41 -10.01 1.05 16.28
C LEU A 41 -10.78 0.04 15.42
N GLN A 42 -11.21 -1.07 16.02
CA GLN A 42 -12.02 -2.07 15.33
C GLN A 42 -13.40 -1.52 14.94
N LYS A 43 -14.09 -0.84 15.86
CA LYS A 43 -15.38 -0.16 15.59
C LYS A 43 -15.28 0.92 14.50
N ALA A 44 -14.13 1.57 14.40
CA ALA A 44 -13.84 2.57 13.38
C ALA A 44 -13.40 1.95 12.04
N SER A 45 -13.38 0.62 11.92
CA SER A 45 -12.89 -0.12 10.75
C SER A 45 -11.49 0.30 10.31
N ALA A 46 -10.63 0.64 11.29
CA ALA A 46 -9.29 1.10 11.00
C ALA A 46 -8.43 -0.01 10.34
N TYR A 47 -8.68 -1.26 10.72
CA TYR A 47 -7.96 -2.43 10.21
C TYR A 47 -8.29 -2.66 8.74
N GLU A 48 -9.56 -2.69 8.40
CA GLU A 48 -10.05 -2.84 7.02
C GLU A 48 -9.55 -1.67 6.16
N ALA A 49 -9.60 -0.44 6.69
CA ALA A 49 -9.12 0.74 5.98
C ALA A 49 -7.62 0.66 5.65
N MET A 50 -6.80 0.10 6.55
CA MET A 50 -5.36 -0.11 6.30
C MET A 50 -5.13 -1.12 5.17
N LEU A 51 -5.85 -2.24 5.17
CA LEU A 51 -5.74 -3.27 4.13
C LEU A 51 -6.25 -2.75 2.77
N GLU A 52 -7.37 -2.02 2.76
CA GLU A 52 -7.87 -1.38 1.53
C GLU A 52 -6.92 -0.30 0.99
N ALA A 53 -6.33 0.51 1.87
CA ALA A 53 -5.29 1.47 1.47
C ALA A 53 -4.09 0.76 0.84
N ALA A 54 -3.72 -0.43 1.34
CA ALA A 54 -2.65 -1.23 0.77
C ALA A 54 -3.01 -1.75 -0.63
N LYS A 55 -4.22 -2.27 -0.83
CA LYS A 55 -4.71 -2.73 -2.14
C LYS A 55 -4.76 -1.60 -3.17
N HIS A 56 -5.16 -0.41 -2.74
CA HIS A 56 -5.28 0.78 -3.60
C HIS A 56 -3.99 1.58 -3.76
N GLY A 57 -2.95 1.29 -3.00
CA GLY A 57 -1.65 1.95 -3.13
C GLY A 57 -1.58 3.33 -2.48
N ILE A 58 -2.43 3.60 -1.47
CA ILE A 58 -2.51 4.89 -0.75
C ILE A 58 -1.45 4.90 0.35
N VAL A 59 -0.20 5.10 -0.04
CA VAL A 59 0.95 5.02 0.88
C VAL A 59 0.91 6.09 1.98
N GLU A 60 0.43 7.28 1.66
CA GLU A 60 0.29 8.40 2.60
C GLU A 60 -0.62 8.03 3.78
N PHE A 61 -1.73 7.34 3.49
CA PHE A 61 -2.64 6.85 4.52
C PHE A 61 -1.92 5.88 5.48
N ILE A 62 -1.22 4.91 4.93
CA ILE A 62 -0.48 3.90 5.72
C ILE A 62 0.58 4.57 6.59
N ILE A 63 1.36 5.51 6.05
CA ILE A 63 2.41 6.22 6.78
C ILE A 63 1.83 7.02 7.94
N GLU A 64 0.80 7.83 7.71
CA GLU A 64 0.23 8.68 8.75
C GLU A 64 -0.48 7.84 9.83
N MET A 65 -1.21 6.79 9.45
CA MET A 65 -1.87 5.88 10.38
C MET A 65 -0.86 5.14 11.26
N THR A 66 0.20 4.59 10.68
CA THR A 66 1.24 3.87 11.44
C THR A 66 2.11 4.79 12.29
N ARG A 67 2.21 6.08 11.95
CA ARG A 67 2.87 7.07 12.80
C ARG A 67 2.11 7.30 14.11
N VAL A 68 0.78 7.30 14.04
CA VAL A 68 -0.09 7.55 15.21
C VAL A 68 -0.33 6.26 15.99
N CYS A 69 -0.53 5.15 15.29
CA CYS A 69 -0.82 3.85 15.87
C CYS A 69 0.07 2.79 15.19
N PRO A 70 1.29 2.53 15.70
CA PRO A 70 2.25 1.61 15.08
C PRO A 70 1.74 0.18 14.91
N ASP A 71 0.85 -0.26 15.79
CA ASP A 71 0.29 -1.62 15.76
C ASP A 71 -0.54 -1.89 14.50
N LEU A 72 -1.08 -0.85 13.86
CA LEU A 72 -1.79 -0.97 12.58
C LEU A 72 -0.91 -1.48 11.43
N LEU A 73 0.40 -1.46 11.59
CA LEU A 73 1.32 -2.04 10.61
C LEU A 73 1.18 -3.56 10.51
N TRP A 74 0.76 -4.21 11.60
CA TRP A 74 0.71 -5.67 11.74
C TRP A 74 -0.67 -6.27 11.48
N VAL A 75 -1.59 -5.44 11.05
CA VAL A 75 -2.95 -5.88 10.69
C VAL A 75 -2.89 -6.89 9.55
N VAL A 76 -3.64 -7.97 9.70
CA VAL A 76 -3.80 -9.02 8.68
C VAL A 76 -5.28 -9.29 8.42
N ASP A 77 -5.59 -9.82 7.24
CA ASP A 77 -6.92 -10.33 6.89
C ASP A 77 -7.12 -11.80 7.35
N GLU A 78 -8.23 -12.40 6.91
CA GLU A 78 -8.59 -13.78 7.21
C GLU A 78 -7.58 -14.80 6.62
N ASP A 79 -6.90 -14.43 5.55
CA ASP A 79 -5.83 -15.21 4.91
C ASP A 79 -4.46 -14.98 5.56
N LEU A 80 -4.37 -14.27 6.69
CA LEU A 80 -3.15 -13.79 7.34
C LEU A 80 -2.28 -12.90 6.43
N ARG A 81 -2.87 -12.24 5.44
CA ARG A 81 -2.17 -11.29 4.55
C ARG A 81 -2.21 -9.89 5.12
N GLY A 82 -1.04 -9.35 5.35
CA GLY A 82 -0.88 -7.98 5.85
C GLY A 82 -0.76 -6.94 4.75
N ILE A 83 -0.50 -5.70 5.16
CA ILE A 83 -0.33 -4.53 4.29
C ILE A 83 0.66 -4.81 3.14
N PHE A 84 1.81 -5.38 3.46
CA PHE A 84 2.86 -5.65 2.46
C PHE A 84 2.51 -6.81 1.53
N SER A 85 1.80 -7.82 2.03
CA SER A 85 1.29 -8.92 1.21
C SER A 85 0.32 -8.40 0.14
N HIS A 86 -0.63 -7.56 0.53
CA HIS A 86 -1.54 -6.90 -0.41
C HIS A 86 -0.83 -5.96 -1.37
N ALA A 87 0.15 -5.20 -0.88
CA ALA A 87 0.96 -4.33 -1.75
C ALA A 87 1.71 -5.11 -2.82
N ILE A 88 2.23 -6.29 -2.48
CA ILE A 88 2.91 -7.19 -3.43
C ILE A 88 1.93 -7.74 -4.46
N LEU A 89 0.80 -8.29 -4.01
CA LEU A 89 -0.23 -8.87 -4.87
C LEU A 89 -0.80 -7.82 -5.85
N CYS A 90 -1.05 -6.60 -5.36
CA CYS A 90 -1.62 -5.50 -6.14
C CYS A 90 -0.57 -4.62 -6.83
N ARG A 91 0.71 -4.98 -6.83
CA ARG A 91 1.80 -4.26 -7.51
C ARG A 91 1.96 -2.80 -7.02
N ARG A 92 1.78 -2.56 -5.71
CA ARG A 92 1.88 -1.22 -5.09
C ARG A 92 3.30 -0.91 -4.64
N GLU A 93 4.15 -0.56 -5.60
CA GLU A 93 5.58 -0.34 -5.41
C GLU A 93 5.91 0.64 -4.27
N LYS A 94 5.18 1.75 -4.15
CA LYS A 94 5.40 2.76 -3.11
C LYS A 94 5.24 2.20 -1.70
N ILE A 95 4.21 1.37 -1.49
CA ILE A 95 3.96 0.74 -0.18
C ILE A 95 5.02 -0.32 0.09
N PHE A 96 5.36 -1.14 -0.91
CA PHE A 96 6.44 -2.10 -0.76
C PHE A 96 7.76 -1.41 -0.39
N ASN A 97 8.11 -0.29 -1.04
CA ASN A 97 9.31 0.47 -0.75
C ASN A 97 9.31 1.09 0.68
N TYR A 98 8.15 1.25 1.29
CA TYR A 98 8.04 1.70 2.68
C TYR A 98 8.69 0.71 3.66
N ILE A 99 8.77 -0.59 3.34
CA ILE A 99 9.51 -1.60 4.14
C ILE A 99 10.95 -1.14 4.46
N PHE A 100 11.62 -0.52 3.49
CA PHE A 100 13.02 -0.08 3.65
C PHE A 100 13.18 1.09 4.62
N GLN A 101 12.10 1.78 4.96
CA GLN A 101 12.09 2.87 5.94
C GLN A 101 11.79 2.37 7.36
N LEU A 102 11.33 1.13 7.52
CA LEU A 102 10.99 0.51 8.80
C LEU A 102 12.26 -0.01 9.47
N LYS A 103 12.80 0.78 10.39
CA LYS A 103 13.98 0.40 11.19
C LYS A 103 13.64 -0.77 12.12
N GLY A 104 14.36 -1.88 11.98
CA GLY A 104 14.23 -3.07 12.85
C GLY A 104 13.07 -4.01 12.51
N SER A 105 12.03 -3.55 11.82
CA SER A 105 10.85 -4.38 11.49
C SER A 105 10.97 -5.08 10.13
N ARG A 106 11.98 -4.75 9.33
CA ARG A 106 12.15 -5.29 7.97
C ARG A 106 12.17 -6.82 7.96
N GLN A 107 12.95 -7.43 8.84
CA GLN A 107 13.09 -8.89 8.89
C GLN A 107 11.77 -9.57 9.27
N LEU A 108 11.02 -9.01 10.23
CA LEU A 108 9.71 -9.52 10.62
C LEU A 108 8.73 -9.49 9.45
N VAL A 109 8.72 -8.38 8.68
CA VAL A 109 7.84 -8.25 7.52
C VAL A 109 8.23 -9.24 6.43
N THR A 110 9.54 -9.43 6.15
CA THR A 110 10.00 -10.31 5.08
C THR A 110 9.84 -11.79 5.41
N SER A 111 9.87 -12.18 6.70
CA SER A 111 9.65 -13.56 7.14
C SER A 111 8.17 -13.93 7.31
N HIS A 112 7.27 -12.98 7.11
CA HIS A 112 5.82 -13.25 7.22
C HIS A 112 5.33 -14.20 6.13
N ILE A 113 4.49 -15.16 6.52
CA ILE A 113 3.81 -16.11 5.63
C ILE A 113 2.29 -15.98 5.77
N ASP A 114 1.56 -16.20 4.68
CA ASP A 114 0.09 -16.21 4.71
C ASP A 114 -0.47 -17.57 5.15
N ALA A 115 -1.80 -17.69 5.24
CA ALA A 115 -2.49 -18.91 5.64
C ALA A 115 -2.27 -20.11 4.70
N PHE A 116 -1.67 -19.89 3.53
CA PHE A 116 -1.34 -20.89 2.52
C PHE A 116 0.17 -21.17 2.44
N ASP A 117 0.93 -20.80 3.47
CA ASP A 117 2.39 -20.91 3.52
C ASP A 117 3.14 -20.11 2.43
N ASN A 118 2.50 -19.08 1.87
CA ASN A 118 3.18 -18.23 0.91
C ASN A 118 3.97 -17.13 1.61
N ASN A 119 5.24 -17.03 1.29
CA ASN A 119 6.08 -15.88 1.63
C ASN A 119 5.99 -14.78 0.56
N MET A 120 6.69 -13.67 0.76
CA MET A 120 6.69 -12.54 -0.17
C MET A 120 7.11 -12.90 -1.59
N LEU A 121 8.04 -13.86 -1.76
CA LEU A 121 8.49 -14.30 -3.07
C LEU A 121 7.40 -15.09 -3.80
N HIS A 122 6.69 -15.97 -3.08
CA HIS A 122 5.54 -16.69 -3.63
C HIS A 122 4.44 -15.71 -4.06
N LEU A 123 4.11 -14.73 -3.21
CA LEU A 123 3.12 -13.68 -3.54
C LEU A 123 3.53 -12.84 -4.74
N ALA A 124 4.82 -12.52 -4.88
CA ALA A 124 5.34 -11.79 -6.04
C ALA A 124 5.26 -12.58 -7.34
N GLY A 125 5.31 -13.93 -7.25
CA GLY A 125 5.14 -14.83 -8.38
C GLY A 125 3.68 -15.08 -8.80
N MET A 126 2.71 -14.72 -7.96
CA MET A 126 1.29 -14.78 -8.33
C MET A 126 0.97 -13.73 -9.38
N LEU A 127 0.01 -14.02 -10.25
CA LEU A 127 -0.45 -13.07 -11.25
C LEU A 127 -1.15 -11.88 -10.57
N ALA A 128 -0.88 -10.68 -11.07
CA ALA A 128 -1.58 -9.48 -10.59
C ALA A 128 -3.09 -9.58 -10.84
N PRO A 129 -3.93 -8.88 -10.05
CA PRO A 129 -5.37 -8.81 -10.31
C PRO A 129 -5.66 -8.31 -11.73
N SER A 130 -6.76 -8.79 -12.33
CA SER A 130 -7.17 -8.39 -13.69
C SER A 130 -7.26 -6.87 -13.88
N SER A 131 -7.74 -6.16 -12.86
CA SER A 131 -7.78 -4.69 -12.85
C SER A 131 -6.43 -4.02 -13.06
N GLU A 132 -5.32 -4.66 -12.67
CA GLU A 132 -3.97 -4.15 -12.90
C GLU A 132 -3.42 -4.59 -14.25
N LEU A 133 -3.76 -5.81 -14.70
CA LEU A 133 -3.34 -6.35 -15.99
C LEU A 133 -4.01 -5.60 -17.15
N ASP A 134 -5.29 -5.28 -17.03
CA ASP A 134 -6.09 -4.59 -18.06
C ASP A 134 -5.65 -3.13 -18.29
N LEU A 135 -4.93 -2.53 -17.35
CA LEU A 135 -4.37 -1.18 -17.54
C LEU A 135 -3.32 -1.10 -18.65
N ARG A 136 -2.87 -2.24 -19.18
CA ARG A 136 -1.77 -2.29 -20.15
C ARG A 136 -2.10 -3.24 -21.28
N PRO A 137 -2.26 -2.71 -22.50
CA PRO A 137 -2.49 -3.52 -23.68
C PRO A 137 -1.21 -4.27 -24.08
N GLY A 138 -1.35 -5.57 -24.35
CA GLY A 138 -0.31 -6.40 -24.92
C GLY A 138 0.34 -7.37 -23.93
N ALA A 139 0.17 -8.67 -24.18
CA ALA A 139 0.65 -9.76 -23.33
C ALA A 139 2.18 -9.71 -23.09
N ALA A 140 2.97 -9.30 -24.08
CA ALA A 140 4.42 -9.20 -23.95
C ALA A 140 4.85 -8.14 -22.93
N LEU A 141 4.20 -6.97 -22.93
CA LEU A 141 4.49 -5.90 -21.96
C LEU A 141 4.00 -6.27 -20.56
N GLN A 142 2.86 -6.93 -20.45
CA GLN A 142 2.37 -7.46 -19.17
C GLN A 142 3.38 -8.46 -18.60
N MET A 143 3.80 -9.45 -19.37
CA MET A 143 4.76 -10.47 -18.96
C MET A 143 6.12 -9.87 -18.56
N GLN A 144 6.63 -8.90 -19.33
CA GLN A 144 7.87 -8.20 -19.01
C GLN A 144 7.78 -7.51 -17.65
N ARG A 145 6.67 -6.86 -17.36
CA ARG A 145 6.48 -6.15 -16.09
C ARG A 145 6.33 -7.11 -14.92
N GLU A 146 5.55 -8.18 -15.08
CA GLU A 146 5.41 -9.21 -14.04
C GLU A 146 6.79 -9.81 -13.70
N LEU A 147 7.60 -10.09 -14.71
CA LEU A 147 8.96 -10.57 -14.52
C LEU A 147 9.87 -9.55 -13.84
N GLN A 148 9.76 -8.26 -14.20
CA GLN A 148 10.50 -7.19 -13.52
C GLN A 148 10.08 -7.07 -12.05
N TRP A 149 8.79 -7.14 -11.78
CA TRP A 149 8.25 -7.13 -10.41
C TRP A 149 8.83 -8.29 -9.59
N PHE A 150 8.73 -9.51 -10.09
CA PHE A 150 9.27 -10.69 -9.43
C PHE A 150 10.77 -10.59 -9.13
N LYS A 151 11.56 -10.07 -10.07
CA LYS A 151 13.02 -9.90 -9.91
C LYS A 151 13.40 -8.98 -8.73
N VAL A 152 12.54 -8.06 -8.33
CA VAL A 152 12.80 -7.18 -7.15
C VAL A 152 12.85 -8.00 -5.86
N PHE A 153 12.14 -9.13 -5.79
CA PHE A 153 12.06 -9.97 -4.59
C PHE A 153 13.17 -11.02 -4.49
N ILE A 154 13.82 -11.38 -5.59
CA ILE A 154 14.90 -12.40 -5.59
C ILE A 154 16.00 -12.07 -4.58
N PRO A 155 16.53 -10.82 -4.49
CA PRO A 155 17.55 -10.49 -3.49
C PRO A 155 17.05 -10.55 -2.05
N LEU A 156 15.73 -10.44 -1.83
CA LEU A 156 15.12 -10.52 -0.51
C LEU A 156 14.92 -11.97 -0.05
N ALA A 157 14.94 -12.93 -0.98
CA ALA A 157 14.81 -14.37 -0.66
C ALA A 157 15.94 -14.88 0.26
N HIS A 158 17.07 -14.19 0.35
CA HIS A 158 18.15 -14.51 1.31
C HIS A 158 17.81 -14.16 2.77
N PHE A 159 16.70 -13.45 3.00
CA PHE A 159 16.24 -13.04 4.33
C PHE A 159 14.97 -13.79 4.76
N ILE A 160 14.48 -14.70 3.93
CA ILE A 160 13.32 -15.57 4.13
C ILE A 160 13.81 -16.98 4.43
#